data_da6cca28034dab1b09e27e7e70600849
#
_entry.id   da6cca28034dab1b09e27e7e70600849
#
_cell.length_a   1.000
_cell.length_b   1.000
_cell.length_c   1.000
_cell.angle_alpha   90.00
_cell.angle_beta   90.00
_cell.angle_gamma   90.00
#
_symmetry.space_group_name_H-M   'P 1'
#
loop_
_entity.id
_entity.type
_entity.pdbx_description
1 polymer ?
#
loop_
_entity_poly.entity_id
_entity_poly.type
_entity_poly.pdbx_seq_one_letter_code
_entity_poly.pdbx_strand_id
1 'polypeptide(L)'
;TILVAGEIEEDDFDHSINIKPDSIMVVKREKEKDTCEHKRVELHCHTNMSMMDALTPAGKLVERAYSWGHKALAITDHGVVQGYPDAGNTCIGIRKGGGDFKVLYGIESYEVNNDEKIFRGTDKRELTDEIICFDLETTGTNPNEDRIIEIGAVKLRDLEVVDKLDIFVNPERPI
;
A
#
# COMPACT_ATOMS: atom_id res chain seq x y z
N THR A 1 -5.07 -18.69 -17.51
CA THR A 1 -6.22 -19.10 -16.68
C THR A 1 -6.35 -20.61 -16.75
N ILE A 2 -6.64 -21.23 -15.63
CA ILE A 2 -6.97 -22.67 -15.54
C ILE A 2 -8.43 -22.80 -15.07
N LEU A 3 -9.11 -23.82 -15.54
CA LEU A 3 -10.37 -24.29 -14.99
C LEU A 3 -10.06 -25.58 -14.23
N VAL A 4 -10.48 -25.64 -12.99
CA VAL A 4 -10.29 -26.81 -12.11
C VAL A 4 -11.66 -27.36 -11.79
N ALA A 5 -11.83 -28.65 -11.97
CA ALA A 5 -12.99 -29.40 -11.48
C ALA A 5 -12.50 -30.40 -10.44
N GLY A 6 -13.22 -30.53 -9.34
CA GLY A 6 -12.84 -31.40 -8.21
C GLY A 6 -13.74 -31.19 -7.02
N GLU A 7 -13.45 -31.89 -5.95
CA GLU A 7 -14.13 -31.80 -4.68
C GLU A 7 -13.51 -30.70 -3.81
N ILE A 8 -14.35 -30.05 -3.00
CA ILE A 8 -13.90 -29.08 -1.99
C ILE A 8 -13.73 -29.86 -0.69
N GLU A 9 -12.55 -29.81 -0.10
CA GLU A 9 -12.25 -30.43 1.19
C GLU A 9 -11.56 -29.43 2.13
N GLU A 10 -11.79 -29.61 3.42
CA GLU A 10 -11.07 -28.87 4.46
C GLU A 10 -9.78 -29.62 4.80
N ASP A 11 -8.67 -28.91 4.90
CA ASP A 11 -7.40 -29.48 5.33
C ASP A 11 -7.44 -29.78 6.83
N ASP A 12 -7.08 -31.00 7.20
CA ASP A 12 -7.13 -31.47 8.59
C ASP A 12 -6.09 -30.78 9.51
N PHE A 13 -5.09 -30.12 8.93
CA PHE A 13 -3.99 -29.54 9.70
C PHE A 13 -4.18 -28.03 9.97
N ASP A 14 -4.52 -27.27 8.93
CA ASP A 14 -4.62 -25.79 9.02
C ASP A 14 -6.05 -25.28 8.84
N HIS A 15 -7.01 -26.17 8.65
CA HIS A 15 -8.43 -25.87 8.40
C HIS A 15 -8.67 -25.01 7.16
N SER A 16 -7.71 -24.94 6.25
CA SER A 16 -7.90 -24.26 4.98
C SER A 16 -8.85 -25.01 4.05
N ILE A 17 -9.63 -24.28 3.28
CA ILE A 17 -10.50 -24.87 2.26
C ILE A 17 -9.71 -25.05 0.98
N ASN A 18 -9.51 -26.31 0.56
CA ASN A 18 -8.75 -26.70 -0.60
C ASN A 18 -9.64 -27.32 -1.66
N ILE A 19 -9.19 -27.31 -2.91
CA ILE A 19 -9.80 -28.05 -4.01
C ILE A 19 -8.91 -29.26 -4.31
N LYS A 20 -9.46 -30.46 -4.16
CA LYS A 20 -8.84 -31.68 -4.64
C LYS A 20 -9.20 -31.88 -6.10
N PRO A 21 -8.27 -31.65 -7.04
CA PRO A 21 -8.62 -31.61 -8.44
C PRO A 21 -8.79 -33.03 -9.03
N ASP A 22 -9.92 -33.28 -9.69
CA ASP A 22 -10.11 -34.43 -10.56
C ASP A 22 -9.61 -34.12 -11.97
N SER A 23 -9.75 -32.89 -12.41
CA SER A 23 -9.25 -32.45 -13.71
C SER A 23 -8.86 -30.96 -13.72
N ILE A 24 -7.84 -30.66 -14.51
CA ILE A 24 -7.34 -29.31 -14.71
C ILE A 24 -7.24 -29.05 -16.22
N MET A 25 -7.84 -27.97 -16.69
CA MET A 25 -7.79 -27.57 -18.09
C MET A 25 -7.27 -26.14 -18.21
N VAL A 26 -6.33 -25.91 -19.11
CA VAL A 26 -5.89 -24.55 -19.49
C VAL A 26 -6.94 -23.94 -20.41
N VAL A 27 -7.51 -22.82 -19.97
CA VAL A 27 -8.49 -22.09 -20.78
C VAL A 27 -7.95 -20.72 -21.18
N LYS A 28 -8.20 -20.32 -22.42
CA LYS A 28 -7.87 -18.99 -22.90
C LYS A 28 -8.97 -18.02 -22.43
N ARG A 29 -8.64 -17.20 -21.44
CA ARG A 29 -9.56 -16.13 -21.03
C ARG A 29 -9.44 -14.98 -22.06
N GLU A 30 -10.57 -14.55 -22.59
CA GLU A 30 -10.60 -13.30 -23.33
C GLU A 30 -10.24 -12.13 -22.40
N LYS A 31 -9.34 -11.28 -22.87
CA LYS A 31 -8.97 -10.07 -22.12
C LYS A 31 -10.13 -9.08 -22.26
N GLU A 32 -10.52 -8.51 -21.15
CA GLU A 32 -11.48 -7.40 -21.14
C GLU A 32 -10.99 -6.28 -22.07
N LYS A 33 -11.93 -5.67 -22.77
CA LYS A 33 -11.69 -4.54 -23.68
C LYS A 33 -12.41 -3.32 -23.14
N ASP A 34 -11.79 -2.17 -23.24
CA ASP A 34 -12.48 -0.92 -23.07
C ASP A 34 -13.24 -0.60 -24.36
N THR A 35 -14.56 -0.59 -24.28
CA THR A 35 -15.47 -0.32 -25.42
C THR A 35 -15.91 1.14 -25.49
N CYS A 36 -15.43 2.00 -24.58
CA CYS A 36 -15.77 3.42 -24.58
C CYS A 36 -15.25 4.08 -25.87
N GLU A 37 -16.11 4.84 -26.55
CA GLU A 37 -15.78 5.54 -27.79
C GLU A 37 -14.75 6.65 -27.54
N HIS A 38 -14.94 7.41 -26.46
CA HIS A 38 -14.04 8.50 -26.07
C HIS A 38 -13.14 8.06 -24.94
N LYS A 39 -11.86 7.84 -25.22
CA LYS A 39 -10.86 7.42 -24.24
C LYS A 39 -10.42 8.59 -23.37
N ARG A 40 -10.67 8.50 -22.09
CA ARG A 40 -10.13 9.43 -21.09
C ARG A 40 -8.65 9.10 -20.82
N VAL A 41 -7.81 10.12 -20.67
CA VAL A 41 -6.47 9.93 -20.12
C VAL A 41 -6.59 9.79 -18.60
N GLU A 42 -6.09 8.67 -18.06
CA GLU A 42 -6.00 8.49 -16.63
C GLU A 42 -4.81 9.28 -16.09
N LEU A 43 -5.08 10.19 -15.16
CA LEU A 43 -4.09 11.10 -14.59
C LEU A 43 -3.68 10.74 -13.18
N HIS A 44 -4.34 9.76 -12.54
CA HIS A 44 -4.05 9.29 -11.20
C HIS A 44 -4.02 7.78 -11.18
N CYS A 45 -2.84 7.19 -11.23
CA CYS A 45 -2.67 5.75 -11.34
C CYS A 45 -1.43 5.29 -10.57
N HIS A 46 -1.62 4.31 -9.70
CA HIS A 46 -0.58 3.70 -8.87
C HIS A 46 -0.11 2.38 -9.46
N THR A 47 1.17 2.13 -9.34
CA THR A 47 1.81 0.85 -9.68
C THR A 47 2.10 0.03 -8.43
N ASN A 48 2.64 -1.17 -8.60
CA ASN A 48 3.13 -1.99 -7.49
C ASN A 48 4.27 -1.34 -6.69
N MET A 49 4.75 -0.15 -7.10
CA MET A 49 5.69 0.65 -6.30
C MET A 49 5.00 1.41 -5.18
N SER A 50 3.69 1.63 -5.28
CA SER A 50 2.84 2.09 -4.18
C SER A 50 2.49 0.89 -3.30
N MET A 51 3.37 0.57 -2.35
CA MET A 51 3.25 -0.61 -1.47
C MET A 51 1.91 -0.60 -0.72
N MET A 52 1.30 -1.78 -0.60
CA MET A 52 0.00 -2.03 0.05
C MET A 52 -1.20 -1.34 -0.62
N ASP A 53 -1.01 -0.62 -1.73
CA ASP A 53 -2.06 0.08 -2.45
C ASP A 53 -2.33 -0.53 -3.83
N ALA A 54 -1.30 -0.84 -4.61
CA ALA A 54 -1.45 -1.39 -5.94
C ALA A 54 -0.54 -2.61 -6.20
N LEU A 55 -0.96 -3.46 -7.14
CA LEU A 55 -0.28 -4.73 -7.45
C LEU A 55 0.28 -4.77 -8.86
N THR A 56 -0.15 -3.88 -9.76
CA THR A 56 0.18 -3.98 -11.18
C THR A 56 1.49 -3.28 -11.51
N PRO A 57 2.47 -3.97 -12.14
CA PRO A 57 3.69 -3.32 -12.63
C PRO A 57 3.40 -2.20 -13.63
N ALA A 58 4.23 -1.15 -13.60
CA ALA A 58 4.05 0.05 -14.42
C ALA A 58 3.98 -0.26 -15.93
N GLY A 59 4.87 -1.12 -16.43
CA GLY A 59 4.86 -1.55 -17.82
C GLY A 59 3.55 -2.24 -18.23
N LYS A 60 2.96 -3.05 -17.34
CA LYS A 60 1.68 -3.72 -17.60
C LYS A 60 0.50 -2.75 -17.67
N LEU A 61 0.52 -1.69 -16.86
CA LEU A 61 -0.47 -0.62 -16.95
C LEU A 61 -0.38 0.10 -18.29
N VAL A 62 0.84 0.45 -18.72
CA VAL A 62 1.11 1.09 -20.02
C VAL A 62 0.66 0.21 -21.19
N GLU A 63 1.04 -1.08 -21.20
CA GLU A 63 0.60 -2.05 -22.22
C GLU A 63 -0.93 -2.15 -22.28
N ARG A 64 -1.59 -2.20 -21.11
CA ARG A 64 -3.05 -2.31 -21.02
C ARG A 64 -3.73 -1.05 -21.56
N ALA A 65 -3.32 0.14 -21.12
CA ALA A 65 -3.88 1.40 -21.57
C ALA A 65 -3.72 1.55 -23.09
N TYR A 66 -2.53 1.26 -23.63
CA TYR A 66 -2.31 1.26 -25.07
C TYR A 66 -3.20 0.26 -25.82
N SER A 67 -3.31 -0.98 -25.31
CA SER A 67 -4.16 -2.02 -25.93
C SER A 67 -5.64 -1.68 -25.95
N TRP A 68 -6.09 -0.81 -25.05
CA TRP A 68 -7.45 -0.28 -24.99
C TRP A 68 -7.66 0.97 -25.85
N GLY A 69 -6.62 1.46 -26.52
CA GLY A 69 -6.68 2.62 -27.41
C GLY A 69 -6.52 3.97 -26.72
N HIS A 70 -6.11 3.99 -25.45
CA HIS A 70 -5.74 5.24 -24.78
C HIS A 70 -4.49 5.85 -25.43
N LYS A 71 -4.37 7.17 -25.38
CA LYS A 71 -3.23 7.92 -25.96
C LYS A 71 -2.15 8.23 -24.93
N ALA A 72 -2.51 8.23 -23.65
CA ALA A 72 -1.59 8.49 -22.56
C ALA A 72 -2.08 7.85 -21.25
N LEU A 73 -1.16 7.73 -20.30
CA LEU A 73 -1.41 7.30 -18.93
C LEU A 73 -0.43 8.03 -18.02
N ALA A 74 -0.90 8.57 -16.89
CA ALA A 74 -0.01 9.04 -15.84
C ALA A 74 0.40 7.87 -14.92
N ILE A 75 1.61 7.94 -14.39
CA ILE A 75 2.08 7.13 -13.27
C ILE A 75 2.32 8.08 -12.11
N THR A 76 1.58 7.90 -11.02
CA THR A 76 1.53 8.81 -9.87
C THR A 76 1.61 8.04 -8.56
N ASP A 77 2.68 7.28 -8.38
CA ASP A 77 2.90 6.49 -7.18
C ASP A 77 3.04 7.36 -5.91
N HIS A 78 2.69 6.81 -4.76
CA HIS A 78 2.80 7.46 -3.46
C HIS A 78 4.25 7.73 -3.07
N GLY A 79 4.66 8.98 -3.11
CA GLY A 79 5.98 9.45 -2.65
C GLY A 79 7.19 8.87 -3.37
N VAL A 80 7.00 8.09 -4.46
CA VAL A 80 8.07 7.35 -5.13
C VAL A 80 8.00 7.47 -6.64
N VAL A 81 9.13 7.21 -7.32
CA VAL A 81 9.28 7.33 -8.77
C VAL A 81 9.85 6.06 -9.44
N GLN A 82 9.95 4.97 -8.68
CA GLN A 82 10.58 3.73 -9.13
C GLN A 82 9.86 3.07 -10.31
N GLY A 83 8.57 3.34 -10.52
CA GLY A 83 7.81 2.86 -11.66
C GLY A 83 8.18 3.51 -13.01
N TYR A 84 8.88 4.65 -13.01
CA TYR A 84 9.15 5.42 -14.23
C TYR A 84 10.01 4.71 -15.26
N PRO A 85 11.12 4.04 -14.91
CA PRO A 85 11.93 3.33 -15.89
C PRO A 85 11.16 2.22 -16.62
N ASP A 86 10.34 1.45 -15.91
CA ASP A 86 9.53 0.37 -16.50
C ASP A 86 8.45 0.95 -17.43
N ALA A 87 7.71 1.96 -16.98
CA ALA A 87 6.73 2.66 -17.79
C ALA A 87 7.35 3.29 -19.05
N GLY A 88 8.50 3.96 -18.89
CA GLY A 88 9.23 4.63 -19.98
C GLY A 88 9.75 3.64 -21.02
N ASN A 89 10.38 2.56 -20.58
CA ASN A 89 10.90 1.53 -21.48
C ASN A 89 9.78 0.86 -22.28
N THR A 90 8.66 0.57 -21.62
CA THR A 90 7.46 0.03 -22.29
C THR A 90 6.91 1.02 -23.32
N CYS A 91 6.81 2.29 -22.97
CA CYS A 91 6.37 3.36 -23.90
C CYS A 91 7.32 3.49 -25.11
N ILE A 92 8.63 3.43 -24.91
CA ILE A 92 9.63 3.42 -25.96
C ILE A 92 9.44 2.21 -26.88
N GLY A 93 9.18 1.02 -26.31
CA GLY A 93 8.86 -0.20 -27.09
C GLY A 93 7.65 -0.02 -27.98
N ILE A 94 6.55 0.52 -27.45
CA ILE A 94 5.33 0.83 -28.20
C ILE A 94 5.64 1.77 -29.38
N ARG A 95 6.39 2.86 -29.16
CA ARG A 95 6.75 3.84 -30.19
C ARG A 95 7.65 3.25 -31.27
N LYS A 96 8.62 2.42 -30.89
CA LYS A 96 9.46 1.69 -31.86
C LYS A 96 8.66 0.75 -32.74
N GLY A 97 7.55 0.20 -32.23
CA GLY A 97 6.56 -0.58 -33.01
C GLY A 97 5.58 0.25 -33.83
N GLY A 98 5.77 1.57 -33.93
CA GLY A 98 4.90 2.48 -34.67
C GLY A 98 3.66 2.95 -33.92
N GLY A 99 3.53 2.63 -32.64
CA GLY A 99 2.44 3.08 -31.80
C GLY A 99 2.61 4.54 -31.34
N ASP A 100 1.48 5.22 -31.13
CA ASP A 100 1.44 6.56 -30.56
C ASP A 100 0.89 6.50 -29.14
N PHE A 101 1.80 6.58 -28.14
CA PHE A 101 1.46 6.55 -26.72
C PHE A 101 2.39 7.44 -25.93
N LYS A 102 1.88 8.04 -24.84
CA LYS A 102 2.65 8.91 -23.96
C LYS A 102 2.48 8.49 -22.50
N VAL A 103 3.58 8.34 -21.78
CA VAL A 103 3.57 8.26 -20.32
C VAL A 103 3.72 9.68 -19.74
N LEU A 104 2.87 10.02 -18.81
CA LEU A 104 2.96 11.23 -17.98
C LEU A 104 3.58 10.82 -16.64
N TYR A 105 4.66 11.48 -16.27
CA TYR A 105 5.34 11.22 -15.01
C TYR A 105 4.86 12.21 -13.96
N GLY A 106 4.29 11.68 -12.90
CA GLY A 106 3.80 12.43 -11.76
C GLY A 106 4.07 11.68 -10.47
N ILE A 107 3.83 12.30 -9.36
CA ILE A 107 3.99 11.73 -8.03
C ILE A 107 2.82 12.18 -7.17
N GLU A 108 2.27 11.29 -6.37
CA GLU A 108 1.39 11.68 -5.28
C GLU A 108 2.25 12.04 -4.08
N SER A 109 2.41 13.34 -3.89
CA SER A 109 3.30 13.88 -2.85
C SER A 109 2.55 14.13 -1.56
N TYR A 110 3.25 14.01 -0.44
CA TYR A 110 2.76 14.37 0.87
C TYR A 110 3.17 15.79 1.18
N GLU A 111 2.18 16.65 1.44
CA GLU A 111 2.42 18.00 1.92
C GLU A 111 2.30 18.03 3.44
N VAL A 112 3.33 18.54 4.10
CA VAL A 112 3.34 18.72 5.54
C VAL A 112 3.33 20.21 5.85
N ASN A 113 2.34 20.63 6.63
CA ASN A 113 2.29 22.00 7.12
C ASN A 113 3.32 22.19 8.24
N ASN A 114 4.43 22.84 7.94
CA ASN A 114 5.49 23.13 8.92
C ASN A 114 5.10 24.18 9.96
N ASP A 115 3.98 24.89 9.76
CA ASP A 115 3.48 25.87 10.73
C ASP A 115 2.69 25.22 11.88
N GLU A 116 2.29 23.95 11.73
CA GLU A 116 1.68 23.19 12.81
C GLU A 116 2.72 22.83 13.86
N LYS A 117 2.44 23.24 15.10
CA LYS A 117 3.27 22.86 16.23
C LYS A 117 3.08 21.37 16.53
N ILE A 118 4.14 20.61 16.38
CA ILE A 118 4.18 19.17 16.70
C ILE A 118 4.26 18.88 18.20
N PHE A 119 4.31 19.95 19.03
CA PHE A 119 4.30 19.86 20.48
C PHE A 119 3.36 20.89 21.10
N ARG A 120 2.85 20.59 22.28
CA ARG A 120 2.04 21.52 23.11
C ARG A 120 2.80 21.82 24.38
N GLY A 121 2.78 23.09 24.76
CA GLY A 121 3.41 23.57 25.99
C GLY A 121 4.67 24.40 25.72
N THR A 122 5.30 24.80 26.80
CA THR A 122 6.59 25.51 26.81
C THR A 122 7.55 24.73 27.69
N ASP A 123 8.37 23.90 27.09
CA ASP A 123 9.41 23.16 27.80
C ASP A 123 10.76 23.77 27.46
N LYS A 124 11.58 24.00 28.49
CA LYS A 124 12.94 24.53 28.36
C LYS A 124 13.98 23.50 28.79
N ARG A 125 13.56 22.26 29.04
CA ARG A 125 14.47 21.18 29.41
C ARG A 125 15.32 20.79 28.21
N GLU A 126 16.52 20.34 28.48
CA GLU A 126 17.41 19.76 27.49
C GLU A 126 17.10 18.26 27.31
N LEU A 127 17.59 17.66 26.23
CA LEU A 127 17.40 16.22 25.97
C LEU A 127 18.13 15.34 27.01
N THR A 128 19.06 15.89 27.76
CA THR A 128 19.76 15.24 28.89
C THR A 128 18.98 15.27 30.19
N ASP A 129 17.94 16.11 30.26
CA ASP A 129 17.02 16.10 31.39
C ASP A 129 16.17 14.81 31.43
N GLU A 130 15.34 14.71 32.45
CA GLU A 130 14.45 13.57 32.61
C GLU A 130 13.31 13.61 31.62
N ILE A 131 13.23 12.61 30.71
CA ILE A 131 12.22 12.47 29.66
C ILE A 131 11.54 11.11 29.80
N ILE A 132 10.23 11.06 29.58
CA ILE A 132 9.46 9.83 29.45
C ILE A 132 9.07 9.66 28.00
N CYS A 133 9.51 8.55 27.39
CA CYS A 133 9.04 8.09 26.08
C CYS A 133 8.04 6.97 26.33
N PHE A 134 6.86 7.06 25.73
CA PHE A 134 5.83 6.03 25.86
C PHE A 134 5.18 5.71 24.51
N ASP A 135 4.63 4.52 24.45
CA ASP A 135 3.85 4.02 23.35
C ASP A 135 2.60 3.30 23.85
N LEU A 136 1.57 3.18 23.04
CA LEU A 136 0.29 2.58 23.38
C LEU A 136 -0.10 1.57 22.32
N GLU A 137 -0.43 0.35 22.75
CA GLU A 137 -1.17 -0.58 21.91
C GLU A 137 -2.67 -0.42 22.18
N THR A 138 -3.46 -0.48 21.11
CA THR A 138 -4.89 -0.20 21.18
C THR A 138 -5.69 -1.19 20.33
N THR A 139 -7.01 -1.26 20.55
CA THR A 139 -7.91 -2.09 19.74
C THR A 139 -8.14 -1.55 18.31
N GLY A 140 -7.63 -0.35 18.01
CA GLY A 140 -7.71 0.32 16.73
C GLY A 140 -7.26 1.78 16.83
N THR A 141 -7.48 2.57 15.80
CA THR A 141 -6.92 3.93 15.67
C THR A 141 -7.90 5.07 15.95
N ASN A 142 -9.17 4.75 16.27
CA ASN A 142 -10.18 5.77 16.58
C ASN A 142 -10.15 6.12 18.08
N PRO A 143 -9.66 7.30 18.50
CA PRO A 143 -9.50 7.65 19.91
C PRO A 143 -10.84 7.79 20.68
N ASN A 144 -11.98 7.86 19.98
CA ASN A 144 -13.30 7.95 20.62
C ASN A 144 -13.94 6.57 20.87
N GLU A 145 -13.53 5.56 20.14
CA GLU A 145 -14.14 4.23 20.15
C GLU A 145 -13.19 3.14 20.64
N ASP A 146 -11.90 3.28 20.29
CA ASP A 146 -10.92 2.27 20.61
C ASP A 146 -10.38 2.39 22.04
N ARG A 147 -9.85 1.28 22.55
CA ARG A 147 -9.40 1.13 23.92
C ARG A 147 -7.91 0.77 23.95
N ILE A 148 -7.22 1.27 24.97
CA ILE A 148 -5.83 0.90 25.25
C ILE A 148 -5.79 -0.53 25.74
N ILE A 149 -4.84 -1.33 25.23
CA ILE A 149 -4.58 -2.72 25.63
C ILE A 149 -3.19 -2.90 26.26
N GLU A 150 -2.24 -2.00 25.95
CA GLU A 150 -0.92 -2.01 26.56
C GLU A 150 -0.36 -0.58 26.63
N ILE A 151 0.40 -0.31 27.69
CA ILE A 151 1.15 0.94 27.87
C ILE A 151 2.61 0.56 28.10
N GLY A 152 3.47 0.82 27.13
CA GLY A 152 4.91 0.72 27.23
C GLY A 152 5.53 2.09 27.47
N ALA A 153 6.42 2.23 28.44
CA ALA A 153 7.14 3.48 28.68
C ALA A 153 8.57 3.26 29.16
N VAL A 154 9.45 4.17 28.79
CA VAL A 154 10.81 4.24 29.33
C VAL A 154 11.08 5.64 29.87
N LYS A 155 11.75 5.72 30.98
CA LYS A 155 12.25 6.95 31.57
C LYS A 155 13.73 7.09 31.24
N LEU A 156 14.07 8.18 30.59
CA LEU A 156 15.43 8.53 30.23
C LEU A 156 15.98 9.62 31.14
N ARG A 157 17.24 9.55 31.46
CA ARG A 157 18.05 10.61 32.07
C ARG A 157 19.43 10.54 31.45
N ASP A 158 19.97 11.66 30.99
CA ASP A 158 21.24 11.71 30.25
C ASP A 158 21.26 10.77 29.04
N LEU A 159 20.10 10.58 28.39
CA LEU A 159 19.86 9.66 27.25
C LEU A 159 19.99 8.17 27.61
N GLU A 160 20.13 7.83 28.87
CA GLU A 160 20.16 6.45 29.35
C GLU A 160 18.82 6.06 29.97
N VAL A 161 18.40 4.80 29.79
CA VAL A 161 17.16 4.28 30.37
C VAL A 161 17.39 4.03 31.87
N VAL A 162 16.68 4.81 32.69
CA VAL A 162 16.77 4.71 34.17
C VAL A 162 15.58 3.98 34.78
N ASP A 163 14.46 3.86 34.05
CA ASP A 163 13.26 3.14 34.52
C ASP A 163 12.43 2.67 33.35
N LYS A 164 11.59 1.64 33.55
CA LYS A 164 10.70 1.06 32.53
C LYS A 164 9.34 0.74 33.13
N LEU A 165 8.31 0.91 32.30
CA LEU A 165 6.94 0.52 32.57
C LEU A 165 6.44 -0.31 31.43
N ASP A 166 5.74 -1.41 31.72
CA ASP A 166 5.06 -2.26 30.76
C ASP A 166 3.81 -2.81 31.48
N ILE A 167 2.62 -2.35 31.01
CA ILE A 167 1.35 -2.67 31.69
C ILE A 167 0.32 -3.06 30.62
N PHE A 168 -0.23 -4.27 30.75
CA PHE A 168 -1.42 -4.68 30.01
C PHE A 168 -2.69 -4.12 30.65
N VAL A 169 -3.57 -3.60 29.83
CA VAL A 169 -4.84 -3.01 30.21
C VAL A 169 -5.98 -3.84 29.62
N ASN A 170 -6.92 -4.25 30.45
CA ASN A 170 -8.11 -4.94 29.94
C ASN A 170 -9.03 -3.93 29.22
N PRO A 171 -9.26 -4.07 27.91
CA PRO A 171 -10.12 -3.17 27.15
C PRO A 171 -11.62 -3.36 27.45
N GLU A 172 -11.99 -4.35 28.27
CA GLU A 172 -13.38 -4.74 28.62
C GLU A 172 -14.23 -5.11 27.40
N ARG A 173 -13.59 -5.53 26.31
CA ARG A 173 -14.21 -6.02 25.07
C ARG A 173 -13.25 -6.99 24.35
N PRO A 174 -13.71 -7.84 23.42
CA PRO A 174 -12.85 -8.66 22.58
C PRO A 174 -11.87 -7.81 21.78
N ILE A 175 -10.65 -8.34 21.62
CA ILE A 175 -9.56 -7.73 20.83
C ILE A 175 -9.61 -8.33 19.43
#